data_1577e20f7afd68ef226ecf32bdbd748e
#
_entry.id   1577e20f7afd68ef226ecf32bdbd748e
#
_cell.length_a   1.000
_cell.length_b   1.000
_cell.length_c   1.000
_cell.angle_alpha   90.00
_cell.angle_beta   90.00
_cell.angle_gamma   90.00
#
_symmetry.space_group_name_H-M   'P 1'
#
loop_
_entity.id
_entity.type
_entity.pdbx_description
1 polymer ?
#
loop_
_entity_poly.entity_id
_entity_poly.type
_entity_poly.pdbx_seq_one_letter_code
_entity_poly.pdbx_strand_id
1 'polypeptide(L)'
;MRRFRFFTIALAIALVATAVAAQEHSGRSGGERSGHGEQGRQEQGGPGVLSLLPTDSVTEHTIGTAAGKLAYTATAGTFALFDQSGERSAAIFYTAFVARSANPTRPVTFVFNGGPGAGSAFLNLGMVGPRIAAFGNGFDGSSVRLVDNPDTWLAFTDLVLIDPVGTGWSRPAKPDGGSSFWGVHRDAESMAKVIALYVAKNSRVSSPKYILGESYGGFRAAKVARVLQTSQGIVPSGILMVSPMIEGHFQFGGDQFALGAALQLPSLAAAELERKGTFTPAALAQVEHFALTDYLAALAGPPLRGDAAHAFYARVAQMTGLPEDVVTRERGFIRDAYVKNLRPGDHKIVSHYDATFAVDDPNPEQASGRGPDPFLDGFIRAYGSAFVAYARDELGFKTDMTYNLLASDISGKWDWEDGGGHSQPSAAEDLRQLLALTPSFRLMIAHGYSDLVTPFAVSRYILNHMPPNVEGERAELRLYRGGHMFYTDPQSRKAFTADARTIYAAP
;
A
#
# COMPACT_ATOMS: atom_id res chain seq x y z
N MET A 1 14.01 -43.97 -20.78
CA MET A 1 13.02 -43.06 -21.39
C MET A 1 11.70 -43.17 -20.63
N ARG A 2 11.45 -42.29 -19.67
CA ARG A 2 10.15 -42.13 -19.00
C ARG A 2 9.86 -40.66 -19.00
N ARG A 3 8.76 -40.25 -19.66
CA ARG A 3 8.28 -38.88 -19.80
C ARG A 3 7.57 -38.49 -18.52
N PHE A 4 8.06 -37.47 -17.84
CA PHE A 4 7.32 -36.76 -16.77
C PHE A 4 6.33 -35.78 -17.41
N ARG A 5 5.06 -35.93 -17.09
CA ARG A 5 3.99 -34.97 -17.42
C ARG A 5 3.90 -33.98 -16.28
N PHE A 6 4.15 -32.73 -16.58
CA PHE A 6 3.81 -31.59 -15.66
C PHE A 6 2.30 -31.38 -15.66
N PHE A 7 1.70 -31.44 -14.48
CA PHE A 7 0.34 -30.99 -14.25
C PHE A 7 0.40 -29.50 -13.84
N THR A 8 -0.13 -28.65 -14.72
CA THR A 8 -0.41 -27.23 -14.42
C THR A 8 -1.75 -27.17 -13.71
N ILE A 9 -1.78 -26.82 -12.44
CA ILE A 9 -3.03 -26.52 -11.71
C ILE A 9 -3.30 -25.04 -11.92
N ALA A 10 -4.25 -24.74 -12.80
CA ALA A 10 -4.81 -23.40 -12.93
C ALA A 10 -5.92 -23.24 -11.87
N LEU A 11 -5.74 -22.29 -10.97
CA LEU A 11 -6.75 -21.90 -9.98
C LEU A 11 -7.79 -21.02 -10.67
N ALA A 12 -8.95 -21.60 -11.02
CA ALA A 12 -10.08 -20.89 -11.60
C ALA A 12 -10.92 -20.27 -10.48
N ILE A 13 -10.93 -18.94 -10.41
CA ILE A 13 -11.90 -18.18 -9.62
C ILE A 13 -13.18 -18.09 -10.44
N ALA A 14 -14.24 -18.79 -10.02
CA ALA A 14 -15.54 -18.75 -10.67
C ALA A 14 -16.30 -17.48 -10.26
N LEU A 15 -16.45 -16.55 -11.18
CA LEU A 15 -17.44 -15.47 -11.12
C LEU A 15 -18.77 -16.01 -11.65
N VAL A 16 -19.79 -16.00 -10.81
CA VAL A 16 -21.18 -16.27 -11.23
C VAL A 16 -21.76 -14.98 -11.81
N ALA A 17 -21.87 -14.92 -13.14
CA ALA A 17 -22.65 -13.89 -13.82
C ALA A 17 -24.04 -14.47 -14.14
N THR A 18 -25.09 -13.89 -13.58
CA THR A 18 -26.49 -14.16 -13.96
C THR A 18 -26.81 -13.47 -15.27
N ALA A 19 -26.99 -14.26 -16.32
CA ALA A 19 -27.51 -13.79 -17.61
C ALA A 19 -29.03 -13.79 -17.60
N VAL A 20 -29.64 -12.65 -17.90
CA VAL A 20 -31.08 -12.53 -18.25
C VAL A 20 -31.20 -12.73 -19.77
N ALA A 21 -31.92 -13.76 -20.16
CA ALA A 21 -32.23 -14.06 -21.55
C ALA A 21 -33.38 -13.18 -22.03
N ALA A 22 -33.21 -12.49 -23.17
CA ALA A 22 -34.30 -11.94 -23.95
C ALA A 22 -34.40 -12.71 -25.27
N GLN A 23 -35.63 -13.13 -25.57
CA GLN A 23 -36.04 -13.99 -26.69
C GLN A 23 -35.92 -13.28 -28.05
N GLU A 24 -35.44 -14.02 -29.03
CA GLU A 24 -35.49 -13.68 -30.45
C GLU A 24 -36.87 -13.86 -31.04
N HIS A 25 -37.26 -12.96 -31.92
CA HIS A 25 -38.29 -13.22 -32.93
C HIS A 25 -37.68 -13.05 -34.33
N SER A 26 -37.78 -14.14 -35.08
CA SER A 26 -37.37 -14.28 -36.45
C SER A 26 -38.34 -13.60 -37.44
N GLY A 27 -37.83 -12.91 -38.44
CA GLY A 27 -38.60 -12.50 -39.61
C GLY A 27 -37.67 -12.40 -40.82
N ARG A 28 -37.80 -13.34 -41.77
CA ARG A 28 -37.16 -13.38 -43.08
C ARG A 28 -37.86 -12.44 -44.04
N SER A 29 -37.09 -11.68 -44.83
CA SER A 29 -37.35 -11.52 -46.27
C SER A 29 -36.14 -10.89 -46.98
N GLY A 30 -35.80 -11.41 -48.17
CA GLY A 30 -34.66 -11.06 -48.99
C GLY A 30 -34.89 -9.85 -49.88
N GLY A 31 -33.83 -9.34 -50.48
CA GLY A 31 -33.84 -8.28 -51.50
C GLY A 31 -32.44 -7.68 -51.73
N GLU A 32 -31.85 -8.12 -52.76
CA GLU A 32 -30.90 -7.56 -53.78
C GLU A 32 -29.90 -6.43 -53.43
N ARG A 33 -28.76 -6.63 -54.06
CA ARG A 33 -27.51 -5.88 -54.11
C ARG A 33 -27.67 -4.45 -54.70
N SER A 34 -26.98 -3.50 -54.11
CA SER A 34 -26.25 -2.47 -54.85
C SER A 34 -25.09 -1.97 -54.00
N GLY A 35 -23.89 -2.04 -54.57
CA GLY A 35 -22.65 -1.57 -53.95
C GLY A 35 -22.61 -0.05 -53.89
N HIS A 36 -22.29 0.48 -52.74
CA HIS A 36 -21.74 1.82 -52.55
C HIS A 36 -20.59 1.76 -51.59
N GLY A 37 -19.51 2.43 -51.96
CA GLY A 37 -18.24 2.43 -51.25
C GLY A 37 -18.35 2.75 -49.76
N GLU A 38 -17.76 1.92 -48.93
CA GLU A 38 -17.45 2.24 -47.56
C GLU A 38 -16.39 3.35 -47.51
N GLN A 39 -16.88 4.59 -47.47
CA GLN A 39 -16.12 5.66 -46.87
C GLN A 39 -16.08 5.35 -45.38
N GLY A 40 -14.89 4.95 -44.86
CA GLY A 40 -14.64 4.77 -43.46
C GLY A 40 -15.12 5.98 -42.67
N ARG A 41 -16.24 5.80 -41.93
CA ARG A 41 -16.57 6.66 -40.82
C ARG A 41 -15.42 6.47 -39.81
N GLN A 42 -14.47 7.40 -39.81
CA GLN A 42 -13.71 7.68 -38.60
C GLN A 42 -14.76 7.96 -37.52
N GLU A 43 -14.97 7.04 -36.61
CA GLU A 43 -15.63 7.30 -35.37
C GLU A 43 -14.84 8.46 -34.73
N GLN A 44 -15.37 9.66 -34.80
CA GLN A 44 -14.93 10.76 -33.98
C GLN A 44 -15.27 10.34 -32.56
N GLY A 45 -14.30 9.69 -31.89
CA GLY A 45 -14.37 9.38 -30.47
C GLY A 45 -14.70 10.66 -29.73
N GLY A 46 -15.75 10.64 -28.92
CA GLY A 46 -16.13 11.78 -28.09
C GLY A 46 -14.96 12.25 -27.22
N PRO A 47 -15.08 13.41 -26.59
CA PRO A 47 -14.04 13.90 -25.69
C PRO A 47 -13.81 12.84 -24.63
N GLY A 48 -12.64 12.17 -24.65
CA GLY A 48 -12.34 11.06 -23.75
C GLY A 48 -12.48 11.43 -22.25
N VAL A 49 -12.44 10.44 -21.36
CA VAL A 49 -12.64 10.63 -19.91
C VAL A 49 -11.79 11.76 -19.31
N LEU A 50 -10.63 12.06 -19.87
CA LEU A 50 -9.76 13.15 -19.42
C LEU A 50 -10.35 14.56 -19.62
N SER A 51 -11.38 14.72 -20.44
CA SER A 51 -12.09 15.99 -20.61
C SER A 51 -12.93 16.39 -19.39
N LEU A 52 -13.21 15.43 -18.50
CA LEU A 52 -13.92 15.67 -17.22
C LEU A 52 -13.00 16.24 -16.14
N LEU A 53 -11.69 16.22 -16.36
CA LEU A 53 -10.74 16.80 -15.39
C LEU A 53 -10.72 18.32 -15.49
N PRO A 54 -10.93 19.06 -14.40
CA PRO A 54 -10.85 20.49 -14.40
C PRO A 54 -9.38 20.96 -14.51
N THR A 55 -9.19 22.26 -14.69
CA THR A 55 -7.90 22.92 -14.52
C THR A 55 -7.44 22.82 -13.07
N ASP A 56 -6.13 22.95 -12.84
CA ASP A 56 -5.55 22.97 -11.51
C ASP A 56 -6.24 24.05 -10.64
N SER A 57 -6.63 23.67 -9.43
CA SER A 57 -7.20 24.58 -8.42
C SER A 57 -6.12 24.91 -7.38
N VAL A 58 -6.04 26.18 -7.00
CA VAL A 58 -5.11 26.67 -5.98
C VAL A 58 -5.91 27.42 -4.92
N THR A 59 -5.78 26.99 -3.67
CA THR A 59 -6.52 27.57 -2.53
C THR A 59 -5.58 27.90 -1.38
N GLU A 60 -5.94 28.88 -0.56
CA GLU A 60 -5.17 29.36 0.57
C GLU A 60 -5.79 28.91 1.88
N HIS A 61 -4.97 28.39 2.78
CA HIS A 61 -5.42 27.80 4.03
C HIS A 61 -4.53 28.19 5.22
N THR A 62 -5.03 27.92 6.41
CA THR A 62 -4.27 28.03 7.66
C THR A 62 -4.63 26.87 8.56
N ILE A 63 -3.62 26.26 9.18
CA ILE A 63 -3.79 25.15 10.14
C ILE A 63 -3.06 25.47 11.45
N GLY A 64 -3.63 25.01 12.58
CA GLY A 64 -2.96 25.02 13.87
C GLY A 64 -1.93 23.90 13.98
N THR A 65 -0.69 24.22 14.35
CA THR A 65 0.37 23.27 14.65
C THR A 65 0.90 23.50 16.06
N ALA A 66 1.72 22.60 16.57
CA ALA A 66 2.38 22.77 17.87
C ALA A 66 3.26 24.06 17.94
N ALA A 67 3.75 24.52 16.79
CA ALA A 67 4.54 25.74 16.66
C ALA A 67 3.69 27.01 16.42
N GLY A 68 2.36 26.89 16.38
CA GLY A 68 1.44 27.98 16.10
C GLY A 68 0.69 27.82 14.78
N LYS A 69 0.09 28.90 14.27
CA LYS A 69 -0.64 28.89 13.00
C LYS A 69 0.32 28.82 11.82
N LEU A 70 0.09 27.90 10.91
CA LEU A 70 0.83 27.70 9.67
C LEU A 70 -0.09 28.01 8.48
N ALA A 71 0.25 29.06 7.72
CA ALA A 71 -0.41 29.35 6.45
C ALA A 71 0.21 28.51 5.33
N TYR A 72 -0.61 28.00 4.42
CA TYR A 72 -0.17 27.16 3.30
C TYR A 72 -1.08 27.34 2.09
N THR A 73 -0.52 27.00 0.94
CA THR A 73 -1.25 26.88 -0.33
C THR A 73 -1.53 25.41 -0.59
N ALA A 74 -2.77 25.09 -0.95
CA ALA A 74 -3.13 23.76 -1.44
C ALA A 74 -3.39 23.82 -2.94
N THR A 75 -2.78 22.92 -3.70
CA THR A 75 -3.03 22.74 -5.12
C THR A 75 -3.62 21.35 -5.35
N ALA A 76 -4.76 21.27 -6.03
CA ALA A 76 -5.30 20.04 -6.58
C ALA A 76 -5.30 20.14 -8.10
N GLY A 77 -4.61 19.22 -8.77
CA GLY A 77 -4.40 19.36 -10.21
C GLY A 77 -3.92 18.08 -10.87
N THR A 78 -3.52 18.21 -12.16
CA THR A 78 -3.06 17.07 -12.94
C THR A 78 -1.78 17.36 -13.71
N PHE A 79 -0.91 16.34 -13.82
CA PHE A 79 0.17 16.31 -14.80
C PHE A 79 -0.25 15.48 -16.00
N ALA A 80 -0.06 16.02 -17.20
CA ALA A 80 -0.20 15.25 -18.44
C ALA A 80 1.09 14.48 -18.70
N LEU A 81 0.97 13.18 -18.99
CA LEU A 81 2.04 12.38 -19.56
C LEU A 81 1.81 12.24 -21.07
N PHE A 82 2.89 12.18 -21.82
CA PHE A 82 2.89 12.06 -23.28
C PHE A 82 3.72 10.84 -23.67
N ASP A 83 3.31 10.15 -24.70
CA ASP A 83 4.08 9.09 -25.33
C ASP A 83 5.15 9.64 -26.29
N GLN A 84 5.88 8.73 -26.95
CA GLN A 84 6.95 9.11 -27.87
C GLN A 84 6.46 9.80 -29.15
N SER A 85 5.17 9.66 -29.49
CA SER A 85 4.56 10.37 -30.62
C SER A 85 4.14 11.80 -30.26
N GLY A 86 4.20 12.16 -28.97
CA GLY A 86 3.72 13.43 -28.44
C GLY A 86 2.21 13.42 -28.15
N GLU A 87 1.55 12.27 -28.24
CA GLU A 87 0.14 12.15 -27.82
C GLU A 87 0.04 12.02 -26.31
N ARG A 88 -1.02 12.62 -25.74
CA ARG A 88 -1.29 12.47 -24.31
C ARG A 88 -1.61 11.01 -23.98
N SER A 89 -0.81 10.42 -23.11
CA SER A 89 -0.93 9.00 -22.71
C SER A 89 -1.68 8.82 -21.39
N ALA A 90 -1.58 9.79 -20.45
CA ALA A 90 -2.31 9.78 -19.18
C ALA A 90 -2.45 11.19 -18.59
N ALA A 91 -3.34 11.30 -17.60
CA ALA A 91 -3.37 12.39 -16.63
C ALA A 91 -3.16 11.84 -15.24
N ILE A 92 -2.22 12.41 -14.49
CA ILE A 92 -1.88 12.04 -13.13
C ILE A 92 -2.38 13.11 -12.18
N PHE A 93 -3.34 12.76 -11.35
CA PHE A 93 -3.86 13.64 -10.31
C PHE A 93 -2.88 13.72 -9.14
N TYR A 94 -2.77 14.91 -8.56
CA TYR A 94 -2.01 15.14 -7.35
C TYR A 94 -2.66 16.21 -6.46
N THR A 95 -2.37 16.15 -5.17
CA THR A 95 -2.55 17.27 -4.25
C THR A 95 -1.20 17.70 -3.69
N ALA A 96 -0.95 19.00 -3.68
CA ALA A 96 0.26 19.57 -3.10
C ALA A 96 -0.10 20.57 -2.00
N PHE A 97 0.52 20.44 -0.83
CA PHE A 97 0.41 21.36 0.27
C PHE A 97 1.76 22.01 0.50
N VAL A 98 1.85 23.33 0.31
CA VAL A 98 3.09 24.09 0.37
C VAL A 98 2.97 25.15 1.45
N ALA A 99 3.76 25.02 2.50
CA ALA A 99 3.76 25.98 3.60
C ALA A 99 4.33 27.33 3.16
N ARG A 100 3.74 28.44 3.61
CA ARG A 100 4.35 29.75 3.50
C ARG A 100 5.57 29.81 4.42
N SER A 101 6.75 29.70 3.85
CA SER A 101 8.02 29.65 4.57
C SER A 101 9.02 30.60 3.93
N ALA A 102 9.86 31.22 4.77
CA ALA A 102 11.00 31.99 4.30
C ALA A 102 12.18 31.11 3.84
N ASN A 103 12.13 29.80 4.10
CA ASN A 103 13.16 28.87 3.67
C ASN A 103 12.93 28.42 2.21
N PRO A 104 13.72 28.89 1.22
CA PRO A 104 13.56 28.53 -0.18
C PRO A 104 13.97 27.07 -0.47
N THR A 105 14.72 26.43 0.43
CA THR A 105 15.18 25.05 0.32
C THR A 105 14.42 24.11 1.25
N ARG A 106 13.20 24.51 1.65
CA ARG A 106 12.34 23.65 2.48
C ARG A 106 12.19 22.26 1.84
N PRO A 107 12.29 21.15 2.61
CA PRO A 107 12.11 19.81 2.08
C PRO A 107 10.77 19.63 1.37
N VAL A 108 10.72 18.73 0.39
CA VAL A 108 9.49 18.26 -0.26
C VAL A 108 9.40 16.74 -0.17
N THR A 109 8.23 16.25 0.22
CA THR A 109 7.94 14.82 0.35
C THR A 109 6.89 14.42 -0.67
N PHE A 110 7.25 13.45 -1.52
CA PHE A 110 6.35 12.82 -2.48
C PHE A 110 5.75 11.58 -1.82
N VAL A 111 4.41 11.46 -1.87
CA VAL A 111 3.67 10.49 -1.07
C VAL A 111 2.86 9.57 -1.96
N PHE A 112 2.97 8.26 -1.71
CA PHE A 112 2.25 7.20 -2.45
C PHE A 112 1.58 6.22 -1.49
N ASN A 113 0.33 5.88 -1.76
CA ASN A 113 -0.24 4.65 -1.23
C ASN A 113 0.11 3.43 -2.11
N GLY A 114 -0.25 2.25 -1.64
CA GLY A 114 0.13 0.97 -2.22
C GLY A 114 -0.92 0.32 -3.10
N GLY A 115 -1.35 -0.84 -2.70
CA GLY A 115 -2.16 -1.79 -3.44
C GLY A 115 -1.30 -2.87 -4.09
N PRO A 116 -0.88 -2.78 -5.38
CA PRO A 116 -1.08 -1.69 -6.33
C PRO A 116 -2.55 -1.42 -6.62
N GLY A 117 -2.88 -0.14 -6.89
CA GLY A 117 -4.25 0.28 -7.18
C GLY A 117 -4.86 1.23 -6.15
N ALA A 118 -4.12 1.65 -5.10
CA ALA A 118 -4.60 2.61 -4.11
C ALA A 118 -4.22 4.06 -4.45
N GLY A 119 -5.19 4.97 -4.32
CA GLY A 119 -4.99 6.41 -4.36
C GLY A 119 -4.42 6.95 -3.04
N SER A 120 -3.85 8.15 -3.07
CA SER A 120 -3.10 8.74 -1.96
C SER A 120 -3.96 9.26 -0.78
N ALA A 121 -5.28 9.15 -0.88
CA ALA A 121 -6.19 9.66 0.16
C ALA A 121 -6.02 8.96 1.52
N PHE A 122 -5.56 7.71 1.58
CA PHE A 122 -5.27 7.03 2.86
C PHE A 122 -4.20 7.78 3.66
N LEU A 123 -3.04 8.02 3.09
CA LEU A 123 -1.97 8.78 3.75
C LEU A 123 -2.32 10.28 3.90
N ASN A 124 -3.09 10.83 2.96
CA ASN A 124 -3.53 12.22 3.03
C ASN A 124 -4.41 12.45 4.27
N LEU A 125 -5.54 11.76 4.34
CA LEU A 125 -6.55 11.95 5.40
C LEU A 125 -6.31 11.09 6.64
N GLY A 126 -5.37 10.14 6.59
CA GLY A 126 -5.05 9.25 7.71
C GLY A 126 -3.80 9.65 8.48
N MET A 127 -2.85 10.37 7.83
CA MET A 127 -1.53 10.56 8.45
C MET A 127 -0.92 11.96 8.22
N VAL A 128 -0.50 12.26 6.97
CA VAL A 128 0.42 13.38 6.74
C VAL A 128 -0.25 14.70 6.38
N GLY A 129 -1.44 14.65 5.77
CA GLY A 129 -2.13 15.84 5.26
C GLY A 129 -2.55 16.83 6.33
N PRO A 130 -2.99 18.04 5.95
CA PRO A 130 -3.44 19.04 6.89
C PRO A 130 -4.79 18.72 7.51
N ARG A 131 -5.60 17.86 6.88
CA ARG A 131 -6.88 17.38 7.42
C ARG A 131 -6.78 15.90 7.75
N ILE A 132 -7.48 15.48 8.79
CA ILE A 132 -7.56 14.09 9.21
C ILE A 132 -9.01 13.64 9.27
N ALA A 133 -9.28 12.42 8.82
CA ALA A 133 -10.58 11.80 8.96
C ALA A 133 -10.77 11.29 10.38
N ALA A 134 -11.68 11.91 11.13
CA ALA A 134 -12.09 11.48 12.46
C ALA A 134 -13.35 10.62 12.35
N PHE A 135 -13.26 9.39 12.85
CA PHE A 135 -14.36 8.43 12.86
C PHE A 135 -15.26 8.66 14.07
N GLY A 136 -16.56 8.37 13.91
CA GLY A 136 -17.49 8.26 15.04
C GLY A 136 -17.22 7.00 15.87
N ASN A 137 -18.16 6.66 16.75
CA ASN A 137 -18.02 5.53 17.69
C ASN A 137 -17.94 4.12 17.05
N GLY A 138 -18.14 4.00 15.75
CA GLY A 138 -17.99 2.75 15.00
C GLY A 138 -17.02 2.95 13.84
N PHE A 139 -16.04 2.07 13.69
CA PHE A 139 -15.08 2.07 12.56
C PHE A 139 -15.70 1.52 11.26
N ASP A 140 -17.00 1.74 11.03
CA ASP A 140 -17.73 1.20 9.88
C ASP A 140 -17.77 2.14 8.66
N GLY A 141 -17.17 3.34 8.81
CA GLY A 141 -17.15 4.36 7.75
C GLY A 141 -18.49 5.09 7.54
N SER A 142 -19.52 4.81 8.35
CA SER A 142 -20.85 5.44 8.22
C SER A 142 -20.89 6.89 8.63
N SER A 143 -19.99 7.31 9.52
CA SER A 143 -19.84 8.71 9.93
C SER A 143 -18.37 9.10 10.02
N VAL A 144 -17.96 10.00 9.15
CA VAL A 144 -16.60 10.55 9.14
C VAL A 144 -16.68 12.08 9.10
N ARG A 145 -15.83 12.74 9.88
CA ARG A 145 -15.67 14.19 9.86
C ARG A 145 -14.22 14.53 9.58
N LEU A 146 -13.98 15.54 8.75
CA LEU A 146 -12.65 16.11 8.57
C LEU A 146 -12.38 17.12 9.67
N VAL A 147 -11.25 16.95 10.35
CA VAL A 147 -10.75 17.87 11.37
C VAL A 147 -9.32 18.26 11.04
N ASP A 148 -8.81 19.33 11.67
CA ASP A 148 -7.41 19.69 11.53
C ASP A 148 -6.52 18.58 12.05
N ASN A 149 -5.43 18.28 11.32
CA ASN A 149 -4.45 17.28 11.72
C ASN A 149 -3.36 17.94 12.59
N PRO A 150 -3.35 17.71 13.91
CA PRO A 150 -2.32 18.29 14.78
C PRO A 150 -0.92 17.72 14.49
N ASP A 151 -0.84 16.54 13.87
CA ASP A 151 0.39 15.82 13.56
C ASP A 151 0.79 15.97 12.08
N THR A 152 0.24 16.97 11.37
CA THR A 152 0.54 17.15 9.95
C THR A 152 2.02 17.34 9.68
N TRP A 153 2.54 16.61 8.67
CA TRP A 153 3.92 16.74 8.25
C TRP A 153 4.22 18.07 7.55
N LEU A 154 3.17 18.80 7.17
CA LEU A 154 3.33 20.16 6.66
C LEU A 154 4.05 21.09 7.66
N ALA A 155 4.15 20.70 8.92
CA ALA A 155 4.94 21.43 9.91
C ALA A 155 6.46 21.43 9.62
N PHE A 156 6.99 20.45 8.87
CA PHE A 156 8.44 20.33 8.60
C PHE A 156 8.82 20.04 7.14
N THR A 157 7.89 19.61 6.29
CA THR A 157 8.11 19.37 4.86
C THR A 157 6.91 19.83 4.05
N ASP A 158 7.09 20.22 2.80
CA ASP A 158 5.97 20.34 1.87
C ASP A 158 5.57 18.97 1.38
N LEU A 159 4.30 18.79 1.02
CA LEU A 159 3.72 17.51 0.69
C LEU A 159 3.20 17.49 -0.75
N VAL A 160 3.50 16.45 -1.49
CA VAL A 160 2.94 16.18 -2.82
C VAL A 160 2.43 14.75 -2.84
N LEU A 161 1.11 14.59 -2.74
CA LEU A 161 0.47 13.29 -2.74
C LEU A 161 0.00 12.99 -4.17
N ILE A 162 0.40 11.84 -4.70
CA ILE A 162 0.23 11.49 -6.11
C ILE A 162 -0.60 10.21 -6.21
N ASP A 163 -1.62 10.24 -7.06
CA ASP A 163 -2.41 9.07 -7.40
C ASP A 163 -1.80 8.41 -8.64
N PRO A 164 -1.27 7.17 -8.58
CA PRO A 164 -0.80 6.45 -9.75
C PRO A 164 -1.90 6.22 -10.80
N VAL A 165 -1.51 5.94 -12.05
CA VAL A 165 -2.48 5.77 -13.16
C VAL A 165 -3.52 4.70 -12.86
N GLY A 166 -4.79 5.08 -12.98
CA GLY A 166 -5.96 4.25 -12.70
C GLY A 166 -6.51 4.41 -11.28
N THR A 167 -5.77 5.03 -10.36
CA THR A 167 -6.21 5.31 -9.00
C THR A 167 -6.70 6.76 -8.86
N GLY A 168 -7.40 7.06 -7.80
CA GLY A 168 -7.92 8.39 -7.55
C GLY A 168 -8.67 8.96 -8.76
N TRP A 169 -8.25 10.12 -9.24
CA TRP A 169 -8.70 10.70 -10.51
C TRP A 169 -7.69 10.56 -11.64
N SER A 170 -6.59 9.85 -11.43
CA SER A 170 -5.61 9.56 -12.49
C SER A 170 -6.16 8.54 -13.48
N ARG A 171 -6.08 8.84 -14.76
CA ARG A 171 -6.57 7.93 -15.82
C ARG A 171 -5.59 7.86 -17.00
N PRO A 172 -5.49 6.70 -17.66
CA PRO A 172 -4.90 6.64 -18.99
C PRO A 172 -5.80 7.40 -19.97
N ALA A 173 -5.22 7.91 -21.05
CA ALA A 173 -5.96 8.64 -22.08
C ALA A 173 -6.91 7.74 -22.89
N LYS A 174 -6.51 6.47 -23.07
CA LYS A 174 -7.30 5.45 -23.78
C LYS A 174 -7.88 4.45 -22.77
N PRO A 175 -9.08 3.90 -22.98
CA PRO A 175 -9.71 2.96 -22.05
C PRO A 175 -8.85 1.71 -21.75
N ASP A 176 -8.10 1.22 -22.72
CA ASP A 176 -7.18 0.07 -22.64
C ASP A 176 -5.73 0.46 -22.34
N GLY A 177 -5.44 1.75 -22.20
CA GLY A 177 -4.09 2.29 -22.02
C GLY A 177 -3.45 1.98 -20.65
N GLY A 178 -4.17 1.36 -19.72
CA GLY A 178 -3.68 1.04 -18.38
C GLY A 178 -2.46 0.12 -18.38
N SER A 179 -2.41 -0.85 -19.27
CA SER A 179 -1.29 -1.78 -19.42
C SER A 179 0.07 -1.12 -19.64
N SER A 180 0.10 0.11 -20.17
CA SER A 180 1.32 0.89 -20.35
C SER A 180 1.87 1.47 -19.02
N PHE A 181 1.13 1.33 -17.90
CA PHE A 181 1.47 1.89 -16.61
C PHE A 181 1.43 0.85 -15.48
N TRP A 182 0.68 -0.24 -15.64
CA TRP A 182 0.44 -1.22 -14.58
C TRP A 182 1.50 -2.32 -14.60
N GLY A 183 2.64 -2.03 -14.02
CA GLY A 183 3.79 -2.91 -13.87
C GLY A 183 4.88 -2.22 -13.07
N VAL A 184 5.80 -2.99 -12.49
CA VAL A 184 6.78 -2.48 -11.53
C VAL A 184 7.63 -1.34 -12.10
N HIS A 185 8.25 -1.51 -13.27
CA HIS A 185 9.08 -0.48 -13.91
C HIS A 185 8.26 0.66 -14.50
N ARG A 186 7.19 0.34 -15.23
CA ARG A 186 6.33 1.33 -15.88
C ARG A 186 5.68 2.28 -14.89
N ASP A 187 5.26 1.76 -13.73
CA ASP A 187 4.75 2.55 -12.62
C ASP A 187 5.86 3.45 -12.06
N ALA A 188 7.04 2.89 -11.76
CA ALA A 188 8.16 3.65 -11.22
C ALA A 188 8.64 4.76 -12.19
N GLU A 189 8.73 4.49 -13.48
CA GLU A 189 9.09 5.47 -14.50
C GLU A 189 8.06 6.59 -14.60
N SER A 190 6.77 6.26 -14.61
CA SER A 190 5.70 7.26 -14.69
C SER A 190 5.68 8.15 -13.45
N MET A 191 5.85 7.59 -12.25
CA MET A 191 5.90 8.36 -11.00
C MET A 191 7.17 9.20 -10.91
N ALA A 192 8.33 8.67 -11.29
CA ALA A 192 9.57 9.45 -11.34
C ALA A 192 9.46 10.63 -12.33
N LYS A 193 8.80 10.43 -13.48
CA LYS A 193 8.53 11.51 -14.43
C LYS A 193 7.65 12.59 -13.84
N VAL A 194 6.58 12.24 -13.11
CA VAL A 194 5.69 13.21 -12.43
C VAL A 194 6.47 14.00 -11.39
N ILE A 195 7.32 13.35 -10.59
CA ILE A 195 8.18 14.01 -9.61
C ILE A 195 9.12 15.01 -10.30
N ALA A 196 9.78 14.59 -11.39
CA ALA A 196 10.68 15.47 -12.13
C ALA A 196 9.94 16.70 -12.70
N LEU A 197 8.73 16.51 -13.24
CA LEU A 197 7.88 17.60 -13.71
C LEU A 197 7.48 18.55 -12.58
N TYR A 198 7.11 18.01 -11.41
CA TYR A 198 6.78 18.83 -10.24
C TYR A 198 7.99 19.64 -9.78
N VAL A 199 9.15 19.02 -9.65
CA VAL A 199 10.41 19.65 -9.22
C VAL A 199 10.79 20.80 -10.16
N ALA A 200 10.69 20.59 -11.47
CA ALA A 200 10.99 21.62 -12.48
C ALA A 200 9.94 22.76 -12.47
N LYS A 201 8.65 22.42 -12.53
CA LYS A 201 7.54 23.40 -12.58
C LYS A 201 7.51 24.31 -11.34
N ASN A 202 7.88 23.79 -10.17
CA ASN A 202 7.77 24.51 -8.90
C ASN A 202 9.14 24.96 -8.33
N SER A 203 10.20 24.96 -9.16
CA SER A 203 11.55 25.41 -8.78
C SER A 203 12.12 24.73 -7.51
N ARG A 204 11.89 23.39 -7.39
CA ARG A 204 12.26 22.62 -6.19
C ARG A 204 13.58 21.86 -6.37
N VAL A 205 14.43 22.26 -7.31
CA VAL A 205 15.71 21.58 -7.59
C VAL A 205 16.62 21.57 -6.36
N SER A 206 16.72 22.67 -5.62
CA SER A 206 17.55 22.81 -4.41
C SER A 206 16.93 22.24 -3.13
N SER A 207 15.62 21.92 -3.13
CA SER A 207 14.97 21.33 -1.96
C SER A 207 15.45 19.89 -1.75
N PRO A 208 15.69 19.42 -0.52
CA PRO A 208 15.81 18.00 -0.20
C PRO A 208 14.50 17.27 -0.58
N LYS A 209 14.62 16.14 -1.28
CA LYS A 209 13.47 15.35 -1.76
C LYS A 209 13.38 14.07 -0.95
N TYR A 210 12.24 13.84 -0.36
CA TYR A 210 11.91 12.60 0.34
C TYR A 210 10.77 11.89 -0.36
N ILE A 211 10.72 10.56 -0.22
CA ILE A 211 9.62 9.75 -0.72
C ILE A 211 9.02 9.00 0.46
N LEU A 212 7.71 9.08 0.61
CA LEU A 212 6.95 8.33 1.59
C LEU A 212 6.03 7.35 0.88
N GLY A 213 6.10 6.08 1.24
CA GLY A 213 5.25 5.05 0.65
C GLY A 213 4.68 4.08 1.66
N GLU A 214 3.41 3.71 1.51
CA GLU A 214 2.74 2.70 2.33
C GLU A 214 2.54 1.41 1.54
N SER A 215 2.80 0.25 2.18
CA SER A 215 2.56 -1.06 1.59
C SER A 215 3.34 -1.26 0.28
N TYR A 216 2.69 -1.61 -0.84
CA TYR A 216 3.30 -1.55 -2.17
C TYR A 216 3.88 -0.15 -2.50
N GLY A 217 3.33 0.91 -1.91
CA GLY A 217 3.89 2.27 -2.05
C GLY A 217 5.29 2.41 -1.46
N GLY A 218 5.66 1.63 -0.43
CA GLY A 218 7.02 1.52 0.06
C GLY A 218 7.95 0.86 -0.95
N PHE A 219 7.51 -0.24 -1.57
CA PHE A 219 8.19 -0.88 -2.69
C PHE A 219 8.37 0.10 -3.87
N ARG A 220 7.27 0.76 -4.27
CA ARG A 220 7.27 1.83 -5.30
C ARG A 220 8.28 2.91 -4.97
N ALA A 221 8.36 3.36 -3.71
CA ALA A 221 9.27 4.41 -3.29
C ALA A 221 10.75 4.06 -3.57
N ALA A 222 11.16 2.82 -3.33
CA ALA A 222 12.51 2.36 -3.65
C ALA A 222 12.76 2.34 -5.17
N LYS A 223 11.82 1.78 -5.94
CA LYS A 223 11.91 1.75 -7.42
C LYS A 223 11.96 3.15 -8.01
N VAL A 224 11.06 4.04 -7.58
CA VAL A 224 11.01 5.45 -8.03
C VAL A 224 12.29 6.19 -7.68
N ALA A 225 12.84 5.99 -6.48
CA ALA A 225 14.10 6.62 -6.07
C ALA A 225 15.26 6.22 -6.98
N ARG A 226 15.31 4.95 -7.39
CA ARG A 226 16.33 4.48 -8.34
C ARG A 226 16.15 5.10 -9.73
N VAL A 227 14.92 5.13 -10.24
CA VAL A 227 14.63 5.77 -11.55
C VAL A 227 14.93 7.26 -11.52
N LEU A 228 14.58 7.96 -10.43
CA LEU A 228 14.95 9.39 -10.26
C LEU A 228 16.46 9.60 -10.36
N GLN A 229 17.23 8.76 -9.66
CA GLN A 229 18.70 8.86 -9.66
C GLN A 229 19.31 8.53 -11.02
N THR A 230 18.86 7.44 -11.65
CA THR A 230 19.50 6.93 -12.88
C THR A 230 19.00 7.58 -14.16
N SER A 231 17.73 8.02 -14.20
CA SER A 231 17.08 8.48 -15.43
C SER A 231 16.64 9.94 -15.39
N GLN A 232 16.43 10.53 -14.21
CA GLN A 232 15.96 11.92 -14.08
C GLN A 232 17.02 12.88 -13.51
N GLY A 233 18.19 12.36 -13.09
CA GLY A 233 19.24 13.18 -12.47
C GLY A 233 18.82 13.81 -11.12
N ILE A 234 17.82 13.22 -10.45
CA ILE A 234 17.33 13.69 -9.16
C ILE A 234 17.73 12.68 -8.09
N VAL A 235 18.48 13.12 -7.09
CA VAL A 235 18.89 12.28 -5.96
C VAL A 235 17.95 12.53 -4.78
N PRO A 236 17.15 11.53 -4.35
CA PRO A 236 16.36 11.63 -3.13
C PRO A 236 17.28 11.69 -1.89
N SER A 237 16.90 12.50 -0.90
CA SER A 237 17.58 12.58 0.40
C SER A 237 17.24 11.42 1.33
N GLY A 238 16.06 10.80 1.14
CA GLY A 238 15.66 9.64 1.90
C GLY A 238 14.31 9.08 1.50
N ILE A 239 14.03 7.91 2.06
CA ILE A 239 12.73 7.22 1.93
C ILE A 239 12.20 6.91 3.34
N LEU A 240 10.90 7.15 3.52
CA LEU A 240 10.14 6.66 4.66
C LEU A 240 9.13 5.62 4.15
N MET A 241 9.12 4.45 4.77
CA MET A 241 8.24 3.35 4.39
C MET A 241 7.29 3.03 5.54
N VAL A 242 6.01 2.97 5.26
CA VAL A 242 4.96 2.59 6.21
C VAL A 242 4.46 1.20 5.84
N SER A 243 4.64 0.25 6.73
CA SER A 243 4.21 -1.14 6.53
C SER A 243 4.55 -1.67 5.12
N PRO A 244 5.82 -1.54 4.65
CA PRO A 244 6.15 -1.80 3.26
C PRO A 244 6.13 -3.28 2.90
N MET A 245 5.73 -3.58 1.68
CA MET A 245 6.23 -4.75 0.97
C MET A 245 7.66 -4.44 0.49
N ILE A 246 8.63 -5.28 0.78
CA ILE A 246 10.01 -5.13 0.27
C ILE A 246 10.38 -6.32 -0.61
N GLU A 247 10.02 -7.53 -0.18
CA GLU A 247 10.31 -8.80 -0.88
C GLU A 247 9.01 -9.54 -1.17
N GLY A 248 8.64 -9.64 -2.44
CA GLY A 248 7.44 -10.35 -2.87
C GLY A 248 7.43 -11.83 -2.50
N HIS A 249 8.61 -12.45 -2.36
CA HIS A 249 8.74 -13.83 -1.94
C HIS A 249 8.09 -14.10 -0.57
N PHE A 250 8.21 -13.18 0.37
CA PHE A 250 7.58 -13.28 1.69
C PHE A 250 6.12 -12.83 1.71
N GLN A 251 5.71 -12.07 0.71
CA GLN A 251 4.33 -11.61 0.56
C GLN A 251 3.45 -12.64 -0.13
N PHE A 252 3.98 -13.27 -1.19
CA PHE A 252 3.25 -14.21 -2.04
C PHE A 252 3.72 -15.64 -1.73
N GLY A 253 2.97 -16.38 -0.91
CA GLY A 253 3.26 -17.77 -0.56
C GLY A 253 4.22 -17.96 0.63
N GLY A 254 4.46 -16.92 1.43
CA GLY A 254 5.30 -16.99 2.62
C GLY A 254 4.82 -18.01 3.67
N ASP A 255 3.54 -18.31 3.69
CA ASP A 255 2.90 -19.34 4.52
C ASP A 255 3.22 -20.80 4.11
N GLN A 256 3.76 -21.00 2.91
CA GLN A 256 4.17 -22.32 2.41
C GLN A 256 5.64 -22.66 2.71
N PHE A 257 6.42 -21.68 3.16
CA PHE A 257 7.84 -21.83 3.43
C PHE A 257 8.15 -21.56 4.91
N ALA A 258 8.97 -22.40 5.50
CA ALA A 258 9.32 -22.33 6.92
C ALA A 258 9.82 -20.95 7.37
N LEU A 259 10.69 -20.30 6.58
CA LEU A 259 11.18 -18.96 6.90
C LEU A 259 10.06 -17.91 6.78
N GLY A 260 9.19 -18.00 5.78
CA GLY A 260 8.04 -17.10 5.65
C GLY A 260 7.10 -17.20 6.86
N ALA A 261 6.76 -18.43 7.26
CA ALA A 261 5.95 -18.68 8.46
C ALA A 261 6.66 -18.16 9.74
N ALA A 262 7.97 -18.35 9.87
CA ALA A 262 8.74 -17.85 11.00
C ALA A 262 8.75 -16.32 11.09
N LEU A 263 8.84 -15.62 9.95
CA LEU A 263 8.79 -14.16 9.91
C LEU A 263 7.38 -13.57 10.17
N GLN A 264 6.34 -14.40 10.12
CA GLN A 264 4.96 -13.98 10.45
C GLN A 264 4.61 -14.17 11.92
N LEU A 265 5.20 -15.19 12.58
CA LEU A 265 4.89 -15.54 13.96
C LEU A 265 5.01 -14.36 14.94
N PRO A 266 6.00 -13.44 14.84
CA PRO A 266 6.10 -12.30 15.74
C PRO A 266 4.89 -11.38 15.71
N SER A 267 4.29 -11.11 14.54
CA SER A 267 3.08 -10.26 14.43
C SER A 267 1.84 -10.94 15.02
N LEU A 268 1.69 -12.25 14.81
CA LEU A 268 0.61 -13.04 15.42
C LEU A 268 0.68 -13.04 16.95
N ALA A 269 1.88 -13.26 17.47
CA ALA A 269 2.11 -13.26 18.92
C ALA A 269 2.03 -11.86 19.54
N ALA A 270 2.45 -10.83 18.83
CA ALA A 270 2.31 -9.44 19.27
C ALA A 270 0.85 -9.06 19.51
N ALA A 271 -0.05 -9.45 18.59
CA ALA A 271 -1.49 -9.24 18.76
C ALA A 271 -2.05 -9.96 19.99
N GLU A 272 -1.57 -11.18 20.29
CA GLU A 272 -1.97 -11.93 21.47
C GLU A 272 -1.44 -11.30 22.76
N LEU A 273 -0.18 -10.83 22.76
CA LEU A 273 0.40 -10.10 23.89
C LEU A 273 -0.37 -8.80 24.18
N GLU A 274 -0.77 -8.07 23.13
CA GLU A 274 -1.61 -6.87 23.26
C GLU A 274 -2.98 -7.22 23.83
N ARG A 275 -3.63 -8.25 23.31
CA ARG A 275 -4.94 -8.72 23.77
C ARG A 275 -4.95 -9.13 25.23
N LYS A 276 -3.83 -9.72 25.70
CA LYS A 276 -3.63 -10.08 27.12
C LYS A 276 -3.18 -8.92 28.00
N GLY A 277 -2.86 -7.76 27.43
CA GLY A 277 -2.30 -6.62 28.17
C GLY A 277 -0.88 -6.89 28.72
N THR A 278 -0.15 -7.82 28.10
CA THR A 278 1.21 -8.26 28.50
C THR A 278 2.29 -7.89 27.48
N PHE A 279 1.95 -7.07 26.50
CA PHE A 279 2.91 -6.63 25.49
C PHE A 279 4.06 -5.83 26.13
N THR A 280 5.28 -6.28 25.90
CA THR A 280 6.52 -5.54 26.17
C THR A 280 7.51 -5.79 25.04
N PRO A 281 8.45 -4.86 24.76
CA PRO A 281 9.51 -5.09 23.79
C PRO A 281 10.33 -6.36 24.08
N ALA A 282 10.56 -6.67 25.38
CA ALA A 282 11.28 -7.87 25.77
C ALA A 282 10.50 -9.16 25.48
N ALA A 283 9.17 -9.16 25.70
CA ALA A 283 8.33 -10.30 25.36
C ALA A 283 8.30 -10.53 23.85
N LEU A 284 8.19 -9.46 23.05
CA LEU A 284 8.26 -9.57 21.59
C LEU A 284 9.61 -10.11 21.12
N ALA A 285 10.72 -9.63 21.68
CA ALA A 285 12.06 -10.12 21.33
C ALA A 285 12.24 -11.63 21.62
N GLN A 286 11.62 -12.14 22.68
CA GLN A 286 11.61 -13.59 22.97
C GLN A 286 10.86 -14.38 21.89
N VAL A 287 9.73 -13.85 21.40
CA VAL A 287 9.00 -14.47 20.29
C VAL A 287 9.81 -14.44 19.00
N GLU A 288 10.44 -13.31 18.67
CA GLU A 288 11.30 -13.20 17.49
C GLU A 288 12.46 -14.21 17.53
N HIS A 289 13.08 -14.37 18.70
CA HIS A 289 14.12 -15.37 18.88
C HIS A 289 13.58 -16.79 18.67
N PHE A 290 12.47 -17.14 19.28
CA PHE A 290 11.83 -18.46 19.09
C PHE A 290 11.45 -18.69 17.63
N ALA A 291 10.92 -17.67 16.95
CA ALA A 291 10.51 -17.75 15.56
C ALA A 291 11.66 -18.14 14.61
N LEU A 292 12.84 -17.55 14.81
CA LEU A 292 14.01 -17.80 13.96
C LEU A 292 14.92 -18.96 14.44
N THR A 293 14.59 -19.61 15.54
CA THR A 293 15.33 -20.76 16.07
C THR A 293 14.45 -22.01 16.09
N ASP A 294 13.81 -22.31 17.22
CA ASP A 294 13.06 -23.55 17.43
C ASP A 294 11.91 -23.71 16.42
N TYR A 295 11.15 -22.62 16.16
CA TYR A 295 10.01 -22.68 15.25
C TYR A 295 10.43 -22.89 13.80
N LEU A 296 11.40 -22.12 13.31
CA LEU A 296 11.96 -22.30 11.97
C LEU A 296 12.53 -23.69 11.79
N ALA A 297 13.31 -24.20 12.75
CA ALA A 297 13.90 -25.52 12.70
C ALA A 297 12.84 -26.65 12.68
N ALA A 298 11.77 -26.49 13.49
CA ALA A 298 10.68 -27.46 13.52
C ALA A 298 9.88 -27.49 12.20
N LEU A 299 9.65 -26.34 11.57
CA LEU A 299 8.91 -26.26 10.30
C LEU A 299 9.75 -26.74 9.10
N ALA A 300 11.07 -26.50 9.13
CA ALA A 300 11.98 -26.91 8.06
C ALA A 300 12.42 -28.38 8.16
N GLY A 301 12.31 -28.96 9.36
CA GLY A 301 12.73 -30.34 9.66
C GLY A 301 11.67 -31.39 9.33
N PRO A 302 11.99 -32.66 9.63
CA PRO A 302 11.01 -33.74 9.59
C PRO A 302 9.85 -33.45 10.57
N PRO A 303 8.61 -33.87 10.25
CA PRO A 303 7.46 -33.64 11.13
C PRO A 303 7.71 -34.21 12.54
N LEU A 304 7.51 -33.36 13.54
CA LEU A 304 7.57 -33.73 14.95
C LEU A 304 6.51 -34.80 15.28
N ARG A 305 6.78 -35.66 16.27
CA ARG A 305 5.89 -36.76 16.68
C ARG A 305 5.85 -36.88 18.21
N GLY A 306 4.76 -37.50 18.72
CA GLY A 306 4.58 -37.76 20.15
C GLY A 306 4.68 -36.48 21.00
N ASP A 307 5.30 -36.61 22.18
CA ASP A 307 5.41 -35.55 23.17
C ASP A 307 6.12 -34.29 22.61
N ALA A 308 7.11 -34.46 21.75
CA ALA A 308 7.80 -33.33 21.11
C ALA A 308 6.88 -32.50 20.22
N ALA A 309 6.00 -33.17 19.47
CA ALA A 309 4.99 -32.46 18.64
C ALA A 309 3.98 -31.73 19.52
N HIS A 310 3.46 -32.40 20.57
CA HIS A 310 2.52 -31.78 21.50
C HIS A 310 3.14 -30.55 22.18
N ALA A 311 4.33 -30.67 22.74
CA ALA A 311 5.03 -29.57 23.42
C ALA A 311 5.25 -28.37 22.46
N PHE A 312 5.62 -28.62 21.22
CA PHE A 312 5.84 -27.58 20.22
C PHE A 312 4.53 -26.87 19.85
N TYR A 313 3.47 -27.62 19.49
CA TYR A 313 2.20 -27.02 19.07
C TYR A 313 1.50 -26.32 20.23
N ALA A 314 1.56 -26.83 21.43
CA ALA A 314 1.06 -26.16 22.64
C ALA A 314 1.78 -24.81 22.88
N ARG A 315 3.10 -24.76 22.69
CA ARG A 315 3.87 -23.51 22.80
C ARG A 315 3.45 -22.46 21.75
N VAL A 316 3.27 -22.88 20.50
CA VAL A 316 2.78 -21.98 19.43
C VAL A 316 1.36 -21.50 19.73
N ALA A 317 0.47 -22.39 20.18
CA ALA A 317 -0.90 -22.06 20.59
C ALA A 317 -0.89 -21.02 21.75
N GLN A 318 -0.06 -21.22 22.76
CA GLN A 318 0.07 -20.28 23.88
C GLN A 318 0.54 -18.89 23.44
N MET A 319 1.49 -18.83 22.48
CA MET A 319 2.04 -17.58 21.96
C MET A 319 1.05 -16.80 21.07
N THR A 320 0.23 -17.51 20.32
CA THR A 320 -0.64 -16.91 19.31
C THR A 320 -2.12 -16.79 19.73
N GLY A 321 -2.50 -17.51 20.79
CA GLY A 321 -3.90 -17.60 21.24
C GLY A 321 -4.78 -18.53 20.40
N LEU A 322 -4.23 -19.17 19.36
CA LEU A 322 -4.96 -20.17 18.59
C LEU A 322 -5.22 -21.44 19.42
N PRO A 323 -6.35 -22.13 19.20
CA PRO A 323 -6.57 -23.47 19.74
C PRO A 323 -5.46 -24.44 19.29
N GLU A 324 -4.99 -25.30 20.20
CA GLU A 324 -3.87 -26.22 19.92
C GLU A 324 -4.20 -27.23 18.81
N ASP A 325 -5.46 -27.66 18.72
CA ASP A 325 -5.93 -28.56 17.65
C ASP A 325 -5.82 -27.89 16.26
N VAL A 326 -6.06 -26.57 16.17
CA VAL A 326 -5.85 -25.79 14.95
C VAL A 326 -4.36 -25.77 14.60
N VAL A 327 -3.49 -25.41 15.54
CA VAL A 327 -2.03 -25.38 15.32
C VAL A 327 -1.50 -26.73 14.89
N THR A 328 -2.01 -27.82 15.52
CA THR A 328 -1.64 -29.20 15.20
C THR A 328 -2.08 -29.59 13.79
N ARG A 329 -3.33 -29.30 13.43
CA ARG A 329 -3.89 -29.57 12.10
C ARG A 329 -3.09 -28.87 10.99
N GLU A 330 -2.74 -27.62 11.22
CA GLU A 330 -1.94 -26.80 10.28
C GLU A 330 -0.43 -27.09 10.40
N ARG A 331 -0.03 -27.99 11.27
CA ARG A 331 1.39 -28.38 11.50
C ARG A 331 2.31 -27.17 11.76
N GLY A 332 1.76 -26.15 12.39
CA GLY A 332 2.46 -24.91 12.70
C GLY A 332 2.42 -23.84 11.60
N PHE A 333 1.97 -24.12 10.39
CA PHE A 333 1.76 -23.11 9.33
C PHE A 333 0.41 -22.41 9.51
N ILE A 334 0.34 -21.44 10.41
CA ILE A 334 -0.90 -20.97 11.04
C ILE A 334 -1.49 -19.68 10.48
N ARG A 335 -0.80 -18.97 9.58
CA ARG A 335 -1.23 -17.64 9.10
C ARG A 335 -2.67 -17.64 8.58
N ASP A 336 -2.97 -18.52 7.63
CA ASP A 336 -4.27 -18.55 6.96
C ASP A 336 -5.39 -19.01 7.89
N ALA A 337 -5.05 -19.91 8.84
CA ALA A 337 -5.97 -20.38 9.85
C ALA A 337 -6.25 -19.32 10.94
N TYR A 338 -5.31 -18.39 11.19
CA TYR A 338 -5.38 -17.46 12.31
C TYR A 338 -6.62 -16.59 12.30
N VAL A 339 -6.89 -15.93 11.18
CA VAL A 339 -7.97 -14.95 11.03
C VAL A 339 -9.33 -15.53 11.39
N LYS A 340 -9.58 -16.77 10.98
CA LYS A 340 -10.88 -17.44 11.18
C LYS A 340 -10.97 -18.21 12.51
N ASN A 341 -9.83 -18.71 13.01
CA ASN A 341 -9.85 -19.64 14.13
C ASN A 341 -9.34 -19.04 15.46
N LEU A 342 -8.97 -17.77 15.50
CA LEU A 342 -8.54 -17.15 16.74
C LEU A 342 -9.69 -17.01 17.75
N ARG A 343 -10.90 -16.69 17.28
CA ARG A 343 -12.07 -16.43 18.13
C ARG A 343 -13.32 -17.19 17.66
N PRO A 344 -13.25 -18.52 17.44
CA PRO A 344 -14.36 -19.27 16.88
C PRO A 344 -15.56 -19.35 17.83
N GLY A 345 -15.32 -19.38 19.15
CA GLY A 345 -16.39 -19.43 20.16
C GLY A 345 -17.22 -18.15 20.26
N ASP A 346 -16.66 -17.03 19.82
CA ASP A 346 -17.33 -15.72 19.80
C ASP A 346 -17.95 -15.41 18.43
N HIS A 347 -17.83 -16.30 17.45
CA HIS A 347 -18.22 -16.07 16.07
C HIS A 347 -17.60 -14.79 15.46
N LYS A 348 -16.33 -14.53 15.78
CA LYS A 348 -15.60 -13.36 15.29
C LYS A 348 -14.59 -13.75 14.23
N ILE A 349 -14.41 -12.84 13.25
CA ILE A 349 -13.30 -12.86 12.30
C ILE A 349 -12.33 -11.73 12.62
N VAL A 350 -11.03 -12.04 12.57
CA VAL A 350 -9.95 -11.08 12.83
C VAL A 350 -9.47 -10.47 11.51
N SER A 351 -9.00 -9.24 11.53
CA SER A 351 -8.44 -8.58 10.35
C SER A 351 -7.00 -9.02 10.07
N HIS A 352 -6.65 -9.12 8.77
CA HIS A 352 -5.25 -9.21 8.36
C HIS A 352 -4.52 -7.86 8.48
N TYR A 353 -5.26 -6.75 8.31
CA TYR A 353 -4.68 -5.40 8.42
C TYR A 353 -4.36 -5.02 9.86
N ASP A 354 -5.11 -5.54 10.83
CA ASP A 354 -4.79 -5.40 12.25
C ASP A 354 -5.32 -6.61 13.03
N ALA A 355 -4.41 -7.48 13.46
CA ALA A 355 -4.74 -8.70 14.18
C ALA A 355 -5.37 -8.47 15.57
N THR A 356 -5.37 -7.24 16.08
CA THR A 356 -6.10 -6.86 17.31
C THR A 356 -7.56 -6.49 17.04
N PHE A 357 -7.93 -6.26 15.77
CA PHE A 357 -9.28 -5.86 15.35
C PHE A 357 -10.10 -7.07 14.92
N ALA A 358 -11.31 -7.20 15.45
CA ALA A 358 -12.23 -8.29 15.13
C ALA A 358 -13.67 -7.79 15.02
N VAL A 359 -14.42 -8.36 14.10
CA VAL A 359 -15.87 -8.13 13.91
C VAL A 359 -16.63 -9.42 13.94
N ASP A 360 -17.98 -9.36 13.93
CA ASP A 360 -18.82 -10.53 13.75
C ASP A 360 -18.54 -11.19 12.40
N ASP A 361 -18.36 -12.51 12.42
CA ASP A 361 -18.08 -13.25 11.20
C ASP A 361 -19.37 -13.38 10.37
N PRO A 362 -19.40 -12.84 9.14
CA PRO A 362 -20.58 -12.94 8.29
C PRO A 362 -20.87 -14.36 7.78
N ASN A 363 -19.88 -15.27 7.89
CA ASN A 363 -19.99 -16.64 7.39
C ASN A 363 -19.39 -17.64 8.40
N PRO A 364 -19.95 -17.75 9.62
CA PRO A 364 -19.36 -18.57 10.69
C PRO A 364 -19.27 -20.06 10.36
N GLU A 365 -20.10 -20.54 9.43
CA GLU A 365 -20.12 -21.93 8.96
C GLU A 365 -18.99 -22.28 7.98
N GLN A 366 -18.27 -21.29 7.46
CA GLN A 366 -17.19 -21.52 6.51
C GLN A 366 -15.84 -21.71 7.21
N ALA A 367 -15.02 -22.63 6.69
CA ALA A 367 -13.72 -22.96 7.27
C ALA A 367 -12.67 -21.85 7.05
N SER A 368 -12.84 -21.01 6.03
CA SER A 368 -11.93 -19.89 5.71
C SER A 368 -12.66 -18.57 5.67
N GLY A 369 -11.99 -17.49 6.04
CA GLY A 369 -12.52 -16.13 5.88
C GLY A 369 -12.73 -15.80 4.40
N ARG A 370 -13.87 -15.20 4.07
CA ARG A 370 -14.19 -14.70 2.73
C ARG A 370 -14.71 -13.28 2.82
N GLY A 371 -14.49 -12.52 1.76
CA GLY A 371 -14.96 -11.14 1.67
C GLY A 371 -13.84 -10.12 1.93
N PRO A 372 -14.20 -8.82 1.97
CA PRO A 372 -13.26 -7.75 2.25
C PRO A 372 -12.73 -7.84 3.68
N ASP A 373 -11.51 -7.34 3.89
CA ASP A 373 -10.96 -7.24 5.24
C ASP A 373 -11.77 -6.24 6.06
N PRO A 374 -12.26 -6.61 7.26
CA PRO A 374 -13.20 -5.80 8.01
C PRO A 374 -12.63 -4.45 8.48
N PHE A 375 -11.32 -4.37 8.74
CA PHE A 375 -10.66 -3.12 9.11
C PHE A 375 -10.51 -2.20 7.91
N LEU A 376 -9.91 -2.71 6.83
CA LEU A 376 -9.68 -1.94 5.61
C LEU A 376 -10.99 -1.43 4.99
N ASP A 377 -12.04 -2.25 4.97
CA ASP A 377 -13.33 -1.92 4.35
C ASP A 377 -14.01 -0.70 5.00
N GLY A 378 -13.91 -0.56 6.33
CA GLY A 378 -14.37 0.64 7.04
C GLY A 378 -13.64 1.91 6.59
N PHE A 379 -12.33 1.85 6.43
CA PHE A 379 -11.52 2.98 5.95
C PHE A 379 -11.75 3.30 4.47
N ILE A 380 -11.94 2.30 3.61
CA ILE A 380 -12.25 2.53 2.19
C ILE A 380 -13.52 3.37 2.06
N ARG A 381 -14.58 2.99 2.78
CA ARG A 381 -15.86 3.74 2.76
C ARG A 381 -15.70 5.16 3.25
N ALA A 382 -14.96 5.34 4.34
CA ALA A 382 -14.77 6.65 4.96
C ALA A 382 -13.87 7.58 4.12
N TYR A 383 -12.69 7.11 3.74
CA TYR A 383 -11.71 7.97 3.07
C TYR A 383 -12.12 8.33 1.65
N GLY A 384 -12.76 7.42 0.91
CA GLY A 384 -13.23 7.72 -0.45
C GLY A 384 -14.21 8.89 -0.48
N SER A 385 -15.28 8.82 0.30
CA SER A 385 -16.29 9.87 0.37
C SER A 385 -15.75 11.18 0.98
N ALA A 386 -14.97 11.08 2.06
CA ALA A 386 -14.37 12.24 2.71
C ALA A 386 -13.40 12.99 1.80
N PHE A 387 -12.58 12.27 1.03
CA PHE A 387 -11.63 12.89 0.11
C PHE A 387 -12.32 13.61 -1.05
N VAL A 388 -13.39 13.02 -1.62
CA VAL A 388 -14.18 13.67 -2.68
C VAL A 388 -14.82 14.97 -2.17
N ALA A 389 -15.40 14.95 -0.96
CA ALA A 389 -15.95 16.14 -0.34
C ALA A 389 -14.85 17.20 -0.07
N TYR A 390 -13.71 16.79 0.49
CA TYR A 390 -12.57 17.65 0.77
C TYR A 390 -12.03 18.33 -0.49
N ALA A 391 -11.83 17.55 -1.56
CA ALA A 391 -11.33 18.07 -2.82
C ALA A 391 -12.29 19.08 -3.45
N ARG A 392 -13.61 18.81 -3.39
CA ARG A 392 -14.63 19.70 -3.94
C ARG A 392 -14.78 20.99 -3.11
N ASP A 393 -14.90 20.87 -1.80
CA ASP A 393 -15.37 21.94 -0.93
C ASP A 393 -14.23 22.81 -0.39
N GLU A 394 -13.07 22.21 -0.09
CA GLU A 394 -11.93 22.93 0.46
C GLU A 394 -10.81 23.15 -0.60
N LEU A 395 -10.53 22.18 -1.46
CA LEU A 395 -9.49 22.31 -2.47
C LEU A 395 -9.97 22.89 -3.81
N GLY A 396 -11.30 23.05 -4.00
CA GLY A 396 -11.88 23.64 -5.19
C GLY A 396 -11.78 22.78 -6.46
N PHE A 397 -11.40 21.50 -6.35
CA PHE A 397 -11.29 20.57 -7.47
C PHE A 397 -12.61 19.84 -7.69
N LYS A 398 -13.37 20.29 -8.70
CA LYS A 398 -14.73 19.81 -9.02
C LYS A 398 -14.72 18.99 -10.30
N THR A 399 -15.07 17.71 -10.21
CA THR A 399 -15.16 16.81 -11.36
C THR A 399 -16.30 15.80 -11.16
N ASP A 400 -16.90 15.36 -12.25
CA ASP A 400 -17.89 14.29 -12.27
C ASP A 400 -17.26 12.89 -12.37
N MET A 401 -15.92 12.80 -12.42
CA MET A 401 -15.21 11.52 -12.42
C MET A 401 -15.30 10.84 -11.05
N THR A 402 -15.47 9.53 -11.06
CA THR A 402 -15.37 8.70 -9.85
C THR A 402 -13.93 8.71 -9.33
N TYR A 403 -13.77 8.95 -8.02
CA TYR A 403 -12.49 8.77 -7.32
C TYR A 403 -12.28 7.30 -6.99
N ASN A 404 -11.30 6.67 -7.64
CA ASN A 404 -10.96 5.27 -7.41
C ASN A 404 -9.99 5.16 -6.22
N LEU A 405 -10.51 5.12 -4.99
CA LEU A 405 -9.66 5.04 -3.80
C LEU A 405 -8.84 3.74 -3.76
N LEU A 406 -9.48 2.60 -4.07
CA LEU A 406 -8.85 1.29 -4.20
C LEU A 406 -9.43 0.54 -5.41
N ALA A 407 -8.64 0.45 -6.48
CA ALA A 407 -9.00 -0.19 -7.73
C ALA A 407 -8.44 -1.64 -7.74
N SER A 408 -9.23 -2.60 -7.26
CA SER A 408 -8.83 -4.01 -7.17
C SER A 408 -8.57 -4.68 -8.53
N ASP A 409 -9.19 -4.19 -9.59
CA ASP A 409 -8.96 -4.65 -10.97
C ASP A 409 -7.55 -4.34 -11.46
N ILE A 410 -6.92 -3.27 -10.96
CA ILE A 410 -5.51 -2.95 -11.26
C ILE A 410 -4.60 -3.98 -10.62
N SER A 411 -4.82 -4.33 -9.34
CA SER A 411 -4.04 -5.36 -8.65
C SER A 411 -4.04 -6.70 -9.40
N GLY A 412 -5.21 -7.08 -9.93
CA GLY A 412 -5.36 -8.32 -10.70
C GLY A 412 -4.69 -8.31 -12.09
N LYS A 413 -4.40 -7.11 -12.63
CA LYS A 413 -3.75 -6.92 -13.95
C LYS A 413 -2.30 -6.44 -13.82
N TRP A 414 -1.79 -6.36 -12.60
CA TRP A 414 -0.45 -5.84 -12.35
C TRP A 414 0.62 -6.77 -12.87
N ASP A 415 1.52 -6.24 -13.68
CA ASP A 415 2.68 -6.98 -14.18
C ASP A 415 3.81 -6.94 -13.15
N TRP A 416 3.92 -8.02 -12.38
CA TRP A 416 4.95 -8.18 -11.36
C TRP A 416 6.31 -8.56 -11.93
N GLU A 417 6.34 -9.20 -13.11
CA GLU A 417 7.54 -9.73 -13.76
C GLU A 417 8.20 -8.73 -14.69
N ASP A 418 7.47 -7.69 -15.07
CA ASP A 418 7.92 -6.53 -15.86
C ASP A 418 8.69 -6.88 -17.14
N GLY A 419 8.13 -7.84 -17.88
CA GLY A 419 8.63 -8.20 -19.21
C GLY A 419 9.45 -9.49 -19.30
N GLY A 420 9.34 -10.43 -18.34
CA GLY A 420 9.77 -11.80 -18.59
C GLY A 420 10.85 -12.39 -17.67
N GLY A 421 10.94 -11.92 -16.45
CA GLY A 421 11.75 -12.57 -15.42
C GLY A 421 10.94 -13.60 -14.63
N HIS A 422 11.57 -14.70 -14.22
CA HIS A 422 10.99 -15.65 -13.26
C HIS A 422 11.31 -15.29 -11.80
N SER A 423 11.80 -14.08 -11.55
CA SER A 423 12.15 -13.60 -10.20
C SER A 423 10.96 -12.92 -9.52
N GLN A 424 10.78 -13.18 -8.25
CA GLN A 424 9.81 -12.44 -7.43
C GLN A 424 10.24 -10.96 -7.31
N PRO A 425 9.29 -10.03 -7.29
CA PRO A 425 9.60 -8.61 -7.16
C PRO A 425 10.32 -8.33 -5.83
N SER A 426 11.46 -7.63 -5.91
CA SER A 426 12.29 -7.24 -4.77
C SER A 426 12.67 -5.76 -4.85
N ALA A 427 12.66 -5.08 -3.72
CA ALA A 427 13.18 -3.73 -3.54
C ALA A 427 14.45 -3.70 -2.67
N ALA A 428 14.88 -4.83 -2.11
CA ALA A 428 16.04 -4.88 -1.21
C ALA A 428 17.34 -4.44 -1.91
N GLU A 429 17.54 -4.85 -3.16
CA GLU A 429 18.70 -4.42 -3.94
C GLU A 429 18.68 -2.91 -4.24
N ASP A 430 17.51 -2.35 -4.55
CA ASP A 430 17.38 -0.90 -4.77
C ASP A 430 17.77 -0.11 -3.52
N LEU A 431 17.27 -0.55 -2.35
CA LEU A 431 17.61 0.07 -1.06
C LEU A 431 19.10 -0.04 -0.75
N ARG A 432 19.72 -1.20 -1.02
CA ARG A 432 21.16 -1.42 -0.86
C ARG A 432 21.96 -0.44 -1.72
N GLN A 433 21.59 -0.30 -2.99
CA GLN A 433 22.27 0.61 -3.92
C GLN A 433 22.08 2.07 -3.54
N LEU A 434 20.87 2.49 -3.12
CA LEU A 434 20.60 3.85 -2.66
C LEU A 434 21.48 4.21 -1.44
N LEU A 435 21.56 3.31 -0.47
CA LEU A 435 22.39 3.48 0.72
C LEU A 435 23.90 3.47 0.39
N ALA A 436 24.34 2.61 -0.53
CA ALA A 436 25.74 2.50 -0.91
C ALA A 436 26.22 3.69 -1.74
N LEU A 437 25.43 4.15 -2.71
CA LEU A 437 25.82 5.16 -3.69
C LEU A 437 25.55 6.60 -3.22
N THR A 438 24.75 6.78 -2.17
CA THR A 438 24.37 8.10 -1.64
C THR A 438 24.63 8.16 -0.13
N PRO A 439 25.83 8.59 0.31
CA PRO A 439 26.18 8.58 1.74
C PRO A 439 25.24 9.40 2.65
N SER A 440 24.60 10.43 2.12
CA SER A 440 23.60 11.25 2.84
C SER A 440 22.20 10.66 2.85
N PHE A 441 21.95 9.56 2.11
CA PHE A 441 20.62 8.95 2.02
C PHE A 441 20.19 8.33 3.34
N ARG A 442 18.93 8.54 3.72
CA ARG A 442 18.31 8.01 4.95
C ARG A 442 17.15 7.10 4.61
N LEU A 443 17.04 6.02 5.34
CA LEU A 443 15.92 5.07 5.24
C LEU A 443 15.26 4.89 6.61
N MET A 444 13.96 5.13 6.71
CA MET A 444 13.16 4.76 7.87
C MET A 444 12.07 3.80 7.42
N ILE A 445 11.98 2.64 8.07
CA ILE A 445 10.90 1.69 7.90
C ILE A 445 10.07 1.69 9.18
N ALA A 446 8.76 1.88 9.05
CA ALA A 446 7.82 1.92 10.16
C ALA A 446 6.76 0.85 9.99
N HIS A 447 6.47 0.06 11.03
CA HIS A 447 5.42 -0.95 11.04
C HIS A 447 4.56 -0.87 12.29
N GLY A 448 3.29 -1.26 12.13
CA GLY A 448 2.51 -1.74 13.25
C GLY A 448 2.89 -3.19 13.58
N TYR A 449 3.02 -3.52 14.86
CA TYR A 449 3.49 -4.86 15.24
C TYR A 449 2.43 -5.95 15.07
N SER A 450 1.14 -5.62 14.93
CA SER A 450 0.04 -6.56 14.66
C SER A 450 -0.36 -6.67 13.18
N ASP A 451 0.48 -6.16 12.26
CA ASP A 451 0.29 -6.25 10.81
C ASP A 451 0.54 -7.68 10.32
N LEU A 452 -0.50 -8.32 9.72
CA LEU A 452 -0.39 -9.64 9.10
C LEU A 452 -0.30 -9.56 7.56
N VAL A 453 -0.47 -8.37 6.98
CA VAL A 453 -0.34 -8.16 5.53
C VAL A 453 1.13 -8.09 5.15
N THR A 454 1.89 -7.23 5.84
CA THR A 454 3.34 -7.05 5.65
C THR A 454 4.04 -7.12 7.01
N PRO A 455 4.28 -8.32 7.56
CA PRO A 455 4.81 -8.48 8.90
C PRO A 455 6.17 -7.78 9.09
N PHE A 456 6.33 -7.05 10.18
CA PHE A 456 7.53 -6.24 10.45
C PHE A 456 8.83 -7.05 10.49
N ALA A 457 8.75 -8.33 10.85
CA ALA A 457 9.93 -9.20 10.95
C ALA A 457 10.56 -9.47 9.57
N VAL A 458 9.80 -9.33 8.46
CA VAL A 458 10.36 -9.37 7.11
C VAL A 458 11.29 -8.19 6.89
N SER A 459 10.87 -6.98 7.23
CA SER A 459 11.73 -5.78 7.12
C SER A 459 12.95 -5.88 8.02
N ARG A 460 12.80 -6.38 9.24
CA ARG A 460 13.91 -6.64 10.17
C ARG A 460 14.89 -7.65 9.58
N TYR A 461 14.39 -8.74 9.02
CA TYR A 461 15.22 -9.75 8.37
C TYR A 461 16.03 -9.14 7.22
N ILE A 462 15.41 -8.34 6.36
CA ILE A 462 16.07 -7.69 5.24
C ILE A 462 17.17 -6.73 5.73
N LEU A 463 16.87 -5.87 6.71
CA LEU A 463 17.86 -4.94 7.28
C LEU A 463 19.04 -5.69 7.91
N ASN A 464 18.79 -6.74 8.70
CA ASN A 464 19.83 -7.57 9.33
C ASN A 464 20.75 -8.27 8.32
N HIS A 465 20.32 -8.39 7.04
CA HIS A 465 21.12 -8.98 5.96
C HIS A 465 21.70 -7.94 5.00
N MET A 466 21.55 -6.65 5.30
CA MET A 466 22.27 -5.60 4.60
C MET A 466 23.76 -5.67 4.96
N PRO A 467 24.68 -5.35 4.02
CA PRO A 467 26.10 -5.24 4.36
C PRO A 467 26.35 -4.19 5.45
N PRO A 468 27.14 -4.46 6.50
CA PRO A 468 27.32 -3.54 7.63
C PRO A 468 27.85 -2.14 7.25
N ASN A 469 28.59 -2.04 6.15
CA ASN A 469 29.10 -0.77 5.62
C ASN A 469 28.04 0.05 4.85
N VAL A 470 26.88 -0.56 4.57
CA VAL A 470 25.78 0.09 3.85
C VAL A 470 24.70 0.58 4.80
N GLU A 471 24.35 -0.22 5.80
CA GLU A 471 23.29 0.06 6.76
C GLU A 471 23.67 1.21 7.71
N GLY A 472 24.63 1.00 8.60
CA GLY A 472 25.06 1.95 9.62
C GLY A 472 23.88 2.56 10.40
N GLU A 473 24.03 3.83 10.80
CA GLU A 473 22.96 4.61 11.46
C GLU A 473 21.95 5.23 10.48
N ARG A 474 22.02 4.89 9.20
CA ARG A 474 21.24 5.51 8.13
C ARG A 474 19.98 4.74 7.72
N ALA A 475 19.82 3.50 8.22
CA ALA A 475 18.65 2.67 7.98
C ALA A 475 18.10 2.18 9.33
N GLU A 476 16.85 2.49 9.61
CA GLU A 476 16.23 2.14 10.89
C GLU A 476 14.83 1.53 10.71
N LEU A 477 14.48 0.61 11.62
CA LEU A 477 13.15 0.04 11.76
C LEU A 477 12.51 0.53 13.06
N ARG A 478 11.31 1.10 12.95
CA ARG A 478 10.49 1.54 14.07
C ARG A 478 9.20 0.75 14.13
N LEU A 479 8.80 0.34 15.34
CA LEU A 479 7.57 -0.39 15.58
C LEU A 479 6.60 0.43 16.42
N TYR A 480 5.33 0.40 16.04
CA TYR A 480 4.26 1.13 16.68
C TYR A 480 3.09 0.20 17.04
N ARG A 481 2.25 0.64 17.97
CA ARG A 481 0.99 -0.04 18.26
C ARG A 481 0.07 0.02 17.05
N GLY A 482 -0.59 -1.12 16.72
CA GLY A 482 -1.53 -1.25 15.62
C GLY A 482 -1.03 -2.17 14.52
N GLY A 483 -1.80 -2.27 13.46
CA GLY A 483 -1.52 -3.12 12.30
C GLY A 483 -0.95 -2.36 11.11
N HIS A 484 -1.38 -2.74 9.90
CA HIS A 484 -0.89 -2.20 8.63
C HIS A 484 -1.02 -0.68 8.52
N MET A 485 -2.16 -0.15 9.01
CA MET A 485 -2.44 1.28 9.08
C MET A 485 -2.30 1.78 10.52
N PHE A 486 -1.19 1.48 11.20
CA PHE A 486 -0.93 1.83 12.61
C PHE A 486 -1.13 3.33 12.91
N TYR A 487 -0.98 4.18 11.91
CA TYR A 487 -1.16 5.63 12.01
C TYR A 487 -2.62 6.05 12.24
N THR A 488 -3.57 5.13 12.11
CA THR A 488 -4.98 5.38 12.47
C THR A 488 -5.17 5.48 13.99
N ASP A 489 -4.26 4.89 14.77
CA ASP A 489 -4.11 5.17 16.20
C ASP A 489 -3.44 6.54 16.40
N PRO A 490 -4.08 7.50 17.12
CA PRO A 490 -3.52 8.84 17.28
C PRO A 490 -2.19 8.89 18.01
N GLN A 491 -1.92 7.95 18.94
CA GLN A 491 -0.66 7.92 19.68
C GLN A 491 0.47 7.42 18.80
N SER A 492 0.23 6.35 18.03
CA SER A 492 1.17 5.80 17.07
C SER A 492 1.48 6.79 15.94
N ARG A 493 0.46 7.50 15.42
CA ARG A 493 0.65 8.56 14.42
C ARG A 493 1.52 9.70 14.95
N LYS A 494 1.26 10.18 16.17
CA LYS A 494 2.06 11.22 16.81
C LYS A 494 3.50 10.79 17.04
N ALA A 495 3.70 9.57 17.52
CA ALA A 495 5.04 9.01 17.75
C ALA A 495 5.81 8.89 16.43
N PHE A 496 5.19 8.32 15.40
CA PHE A 496 5.81 8.20 14.08
C PHE A 496 6.12 9.57 13.45
N THR A 497 5.24 10.56 13.60
CA THR A 497 5.51 11.93 13.11
C THR A 497 6.73 12.54 13.82
N ALA A 498 6.90 12.30 15.12
CA ALA A 498 8.06 12.77 15.86
C ALA A 498 9.36 12.08 15.39
N ASP A 499 9.34 10.76 15.20
CA ASP A 499 10.48 9.99 14.69
C ASP A 499 10.82 10.39 13.25
N ALA A 500 9.82 10.50 12.37
CA ALA A 500 10.01 10.92 11.00
C ALA A 500 10.71 12.28 10.91
N ARG A 501 10.35 13.25 11.78
CA ARG A 501 10.97 14.58 11.80
C ARG A 501 12.50 14.51 11.97
N THR A 502 13.03 13.50 12.65
CA THR A 502 14.49 13.35 12.84
C THR A 502 15.22 13.10 11.53
N ILE A 503 14.57 12.43 10.57
CA ILE A 503 15.12 12.16 9.24
C ILE A 503 15.30 13.45 8.43
N TYR A 504 14.41 14.43 8.61
CA TYR A 504 14.45 15.72 7.92
C TYR A 504 15.40 16.73 8.60
N ALA A 505 15.73 16.51 9.85
CA ALA A 505 16.64 17.37 10.62
C ALA A 505 18.10 16.95 10.50
N ALA A 506 18.39 15.75 9.97
CA ALA A 506 19.76 15.30 9.76
C ALA A 506 20.46 16.17 8.71
N PRO A 507 21.73 16.56 8.93
CA PRO A 507 22.50 17.43 8.04
C PRO A 507 22.81 16.79 6.68
#